data_f06f49e4da1369e26f771a55613cf351
#
_entry.id   f06f49e4da1369e26f771a55613cf351
#
_cell.length_a   1.000
_cell.length_b   1.000
_cell.length_c   1.000
_cell.angle_alpha   90.00
_cell.angle_beta   90.00
_cell.angle_gamma   90.00
#
_symmetry.space_group_name_H-M   'P 1'
#
loop_
_entity.id
_entity.type
_entity.pdbx_description
1 polymer ?
#
loop_
_entity_poly.entity_id
_entity_poly.type
_entity_poly.pdbx_seq_one_letter_code
_entity_poly.pdbx_strand_id
1 'polypeptide(L)'
;MLTDSVKVKGNLIILVKDESGELKEKREVDNLVVTLGKNHIANRLTSNANVIMSHMAVGDSNTSVVVTQTGLGSELARVALDSTTLANATVTYTATYGAGVGTGSLTEAGIFNAASSGIMLCRTNFNAVNKAAGDTIVITWNVTIS
;
A
#
# COMPACT_ATOMS: atom_id res chain seq x y z
N MET A 1 12.35 36.22 3.28
CA MET A 1 11.32 35.35 2.67
C MET A 1 11.21 34.05 3.44
N LEU A 2 10.00 33.64 3.75
CA LEU A 2 9.75 32.32 4.34
C LEU A 2 9.67 31.30 3.23
N THR A 3 10.34 30.16 3.43
CA THR A 3 10.27 29.03 2.52
C THR A 3 9.78 27.82 3.29
N ASP A 4 8.76 27.16 2.78
CA ASP A 4 8.19 25.97 3.41
C ASP A 4 8.03 24.84 2.39
N SER A 5 8.03 23.63 2.85
CA SER A 5 7.80 22.47 2.00
C SER A 5 7.10 21.37 2.77
N VAL A 6 6.19 20.67 2.08
CA VAL A 6 5.50 19.49 2.61
C VAL A 6 5.95 18.28 1.81
N LYS A 7 6.41 17.25 2.51
CA LYS A 7 6.79 15.99 1.91
C LYS A 7 5.85 14.89 2.38
N VAL A 8 5.54 13.96 1.48
CA VAL A 8 4.76 12.77 1.81
C VAL A 8 5.66 11.57 1.60
N LYS A 9 5.88 10.80 2.66
CA LYS A 9 6.71 9.60 2.64
C LYS A 9 5.90 8.42 3.11
N GLY A 10 6.23 7.24 2.62
CA GLY A 10 5.61 6.03 3.11
C GLY A 10 6.60 4.89 3.21
N ASN A 11 6.34 4.02 4.15
CA ASN A 11 7.03 2.75 4.29
C ASN A 11 6.04 1.68 4.72
N LEU A 12 6.35 0.44 4.39
CA LEU A 12 5.51 -0.68 4.79
C LEU A 12 6.34 -1.80 5.39
N ILE A 13 5.69 -2.54 6.28
CA ILE A 13 6.21 -3.77 6.87
C ILE A 13 5.32 -4.91 6.38
N ILE A 14 5.95 -5.91 5.76
CA ILE A 14 5.29 -7.11 5.26
C ILE A 14 5.66 -8.26 6.18
N LEU A 15 4.67 -8.90 6.80
CA LEU A 15 4.85 -10.09 7.63
C LEU A 15 4.18 -11.28 6.95
N VAL A 16 4.95 -12.33 6.69
CA VAL A 16 4.44 -13.60 6.15
C VAL A 16 4.43 -14.63 7.26
N LYS A 17 3.28 -15.22 7.51
CA LYS A 17 3.08 -16.29 8.50
C LYS A 17 2.60 -17.56 7.81
N ASP A 18 3.06 -18.71 8.26
CA ASP A 18 2.59 -20.01 7.77
C ASP A 18 1.24 -20.40 8.39
N GLU A 19 0.73 -21.58 8.03
CA GLU A 19 -0.54 -22.11 8.53
C GLU A 19 -0.59 -22.25 10.05
N SER A 20 0.58 -22.48 10.71
CA SER A 20 0.66 -22.59 12.16
C SER A 20 0.70 -21.23 12.87
N GLY A 21 0.81 -20.15 12.11
CA GLY A 21 0.95 -18.79 12.63
C GLY A 21 2.40 -18.37 12.90
N GLU A 22 3.38 -19.19 12.54
CA GLU A 22 4.79 -18.84 12.69
C GLU A 22 5.25 -17.88 11.60
N LEU A 23 6.04 -16.90 11.99
CA LEU A 23 6.61 -15.92 11.09
C LEU A 23 7.63 -16.57 10.16
N LYS A 24 7.40 -16.52 8.85
CA LYS A 24 8.31 -17.02 7.80
C LYS A 24 9.23 -15.93 7.29
N GLU A 25 8.75 -14.70 7.16
CA GLU A 25 9.49 -13.58 6.60
C GLU A 25 8.95 -12.26 7.12
N LYS A 26 9.85 -11.30 7.33
CA LYS A 26 9.55 -9.90 7.58
C LYS A 26 10.34 -9.06 6.60
N ARG A 27 9.65 -8.13 5.93
CA ARG A 27 10.28 -7.22 4.99
C ARG A 27 9.87 -5.80 5.31
N GLU A 28 10.82 -4.88 5.29
CA GLU A 28 10.57 -3.44 5.38
C GLU A 28 10.93 -2.80 4.04
N VAL A 29 10.03 -1.99 3.48
CA VAL A 29 10.19 -1.41 2.16
C VAL A 29 9.70 0.03 2.17
N ASP A 30 10.41 0.91 1.46
CA ASP A 30 9.94 2.26 1.19
C ASP A 30 9.02 2.27 -0.03
N ASN A 31 8.14 3.27 -0.12
CA ASN A 31 7.25 3.43 -1.26
C ASN A 31 7.41 4.81 -1.92
N LEU A 32 6.78 4.95 -3.08
CA LEU A 32 6.63 6.22 -3.78
C LEU A 32 5.16 6.65 -3.72
N VAL A 33 4.91 7.88 -3.26
CA VAL A 33 3.61 8.52 -3.39
C VAL A 33 3.50 9.05 -4.82
N VAL A 34 2.58 8.50 -5.58
CA VAL A 34 2.42 8.86 -7.00
C VAL A 34 1.70 10.21 -7.15
N THR A 35 1.78 10.81 -8.35
CA THR A 35 1.16 12.12 -8.64
C THR A 35 -0.34 12.09 -8.35
N LEU A 36 -1.03 11.03 -8.75
CA LEU A 36 -2.46 10.85 -8.49
C LEU A 36 -2.76 10.86 -6.98
N GLY A 37 -1.89 10.25 -6.18
CA GLY A 37 -2.01 10.25 -4.72
C GLY A 37 -1.81 11.64 -4.12
N LYS A 38 -0.85 12.40 -4.60
CA LYS A 38 -0.63 13.80 -4.16
C LYS A 38 -1.84 14.67 -4.50
N ASN A 39 -2.41 14.50 -5.69
CA ASN A 39 -3.64 15.19 -6.09
C ASN A 39 -4.81 14.81 -5.18
N HIS A 40 -4.92 13.55 -4.80
CA HIS A 40 -5.95 13.09 -3.86
C HIS A 40 -5.80 13.78 -2.48
N ILE A 41 -4.58 13.88 -1.96
CA ILE A 41 -4.31 14.59 -0.70
C ILE A 41 -4.75 16.06 -0.82
N ALA A 42 -4.40 16.74 -1.91
CA ALA A 42 -4.83 18.11 -2.15
C ALA A 42 -6.35 18.24 -2.21
N ASN A 43 -7.03 17.29 -2.85
CA ASN A 43 -8.49 17.27 -2.91
C ASN A 43 -9.12 17.14 -1.52
N ARG A 44 -8.49 16.42 -0.59
CA ARG A 44 -9.00 16.28 0.78
C ARG A 44 -8.94 17.58 1.58
N LEU A 45 -8.21 18.57 1.12
CA LEU A 45 -8.19 19.91 1.73
C LEU A 45 -9.34 20.79 1.27
N THR A 46 -10.12 20.34 0.29
CA THR A 46 -11.30 21.05 -0.23
C THR A 46 -12.58 20.40 0.28
N SER A 47 -13.70 21.01 -0.03
CA SER A 47 -15.01 20.42 0.26
C SER A 47 -15.36 19.25 -0.67
N ASN A 48 -14.56 19.01 -1.68
CA ASN A 48 -14.81 17.94 -2.65
C ASN A 48 -14.45 16.59 -2.03
N ALA A 49 -15.41 15.69 -2.01
CA ALA A 49 -15.35 14.45 -1.29
C ALA A 49 -14.86 13.29 -2.16
N ASN A 50 -13.59 13.31 -2.56
CA ASN A 50 -12.99 12.06 -3.01
C ASN A 50 -12.96 11.07 -1.83
N VAL A 51 -13.33 9.84 -2.12
CA VAL A 51 -13.42 8.79 -1.11
C VAL A 51 -12.04 8.50 -0.53
N ILE A 52 -11.97 8.29 0.77
CA ILE A 52 -10.73 7.96 1.48
C ILE A 52 -10.17 6.61 1.01
N MET A 53 -8.89 6.36 1.28
CA MET A 53 -8.27 5.07 1.00
C MET A 53 -8.99 3.95 1.75
N SER A 54 -9.27 2.86 1.06
CA SER A 54 -10.13 1.78 1.58
C SER A 54 -9.60 0.38 1.28
N HIS A 55 -8.65 0.24 0.37
CA HIS A 55 -8.17 -1.07 -0.11
C HIS A 55 -6.66 -1.07 -0.28
N MET A 56 -6.08 -2.25 -0.19
CA MET A 56 -4.66 -2.48 -0.46
C MET A 56 -4.53 -3.65 -1.42
N ALA A 57 -3.69 -3.50 -2.44
CA ALA A 57 -3.47 -4.51 -3.46
C ALA A 57 -2.03 -4.99 -3.46
N VAL A 58 -1.85 -6.24 -3.88
CA VAL A 58 -0.53 -6.85 -4.13
C VAL A 58 -0.51 -7.46 -5.53
N GLY A 59 0.67 -7.55 -6.11
CA GLY A 59 0.85 -8.07 -7.45
C GLY A 59 2.24 -8.64 -7.69
N ASP A 60 2.50 -9.04 -8.93
CA ASP A 60 3.73 -9.72 -9.33
C ASP A 60 4.49 -9.05 -10.47
N SER A 61 4.24 -7.77 -10.74
CA SER A 61 5.02 -7.02 -11.71
C SER A 61 6.36 -6.54 -11.14
N ASN A 62 7.41 -6.67 -11.94
CA ASN A 62 8.74 -6.14 -11.62
C ASN A 62 8.98 -4.73 -12.20
N THR A 63 7.96 -4.11 -12.78
CA THR A 63 8.07 -2.77 -13.34
C THR A 63 8.44 -1.77 -12.24
N SER A 64 9.49 -0.98 -12.47
CA SER A 64 9.94 0.04 -11.53
C SER A 64 8.84 1.06 -11.23
N VAL A 65 8.84 1.56 -9.99
CA VAL A 65 7.87 2.56 -9.55
C VAL A 65 8.23 3.93 -10.14
N VAL A 66 7.25 4.58 -10.78
CA VAL A 66 7.36 5.96 -11.25
C VAL A 66 6.12 6.76 -10.87
N VAL A 67 6.27 8.06 -10.69
CA VAL A 67 5.22 8.94 -10.15
C VAL A 67 3.97 9.02 -11.02
N THR A 68 4.07 8.72 -12.31
CA THR A 68 2.94 8.80 -13.26
C THR A 68 2.06 7.55 -13.26
N GLN A 69 2.41 6.51 -12.52
CA GLN A 69 1.63 5.28 -12.47
C GLN A 69 0.30 5.48 -11.75
N THR A 70 -0.73 4.81 -12.24
CA THR A 70 -2.10 4.92 -11.73
C THR A 70 -2.63 3.60 -11.17
N GLY A 71 -1.84 2.53 -11.23
CA GLY A 71 -2.19 1.21 -10.72
C GLY A 71 -0.97 0.31 -10.61
N LEU A 72 -1.17 -0.92 -10.17
CA LEU A 72 -0.14 -1.95 -10.17
C LEU A 72 0.12 -2.43 -11.60
N GLY A 73 1.30 -2.97 -11.83
CA GLY A 73 1.65 -3.54 -13.13
C GLY A 73 0.94 -4.87 -13.41
N SER A 74 0.76 -5.68 -12.39
CA SER A 74 0.09 -6.99 -12.48
C SER A 74 -0.57 -7.32 -11.13
N GLU A 75 -1.76 -6.78 -10.92
CA GLU A 75 -2.50 -6.96 -9.67
C GLU A 75 -3.01 -8.40 -9.54
N LEU A 76 -2.69 -9.06 -8.41
CA LEU A 76 -3.13 -10.42 -8.12
C LEU A 76 -4.28 -10.45 -7.12
N ALA A 77 -4.29 -9.56 -6.13
CA ALA A 77 -5.35 -9.51 -5.13
C ALA A 77 -5.47 -8.11 -4.55
N ARG A 78 -6.70 -7.75 -4.20
CA ARG A 78 -7.01 -6.50 -3.52
C ARG A 78 -7.98 -6.79 -2.39
N VAL A 79 -7.64 -6.34 -1.19
CA VAL A 79 -8.46 -6.56 0.01
C VAL A 79 -8.84 -5.23 0.65
N ALA A 80 -9.97 -5.22 1.33
CA ALA A 80 -10.35 -4.08 2.16
C ALA A 80 -9.34 -3.91 3.30
N LEU A 81 -9.07 -2.65 3.68
CA LEU A 81 -8.22 -2.36 4.83
C LEU A 81 -8.88 -2.89 6.12
N ASP A 82 -8.08 -3.50 6.99
CA ASP A 82 -8.54 -3.93 8.31
C ASP A 82 -8.72 -2.72 9.22
N SER A 83 -7.82 -1.74 9.11
CA SER A 83 -7.84 -0.53 9.92
C SER A 83 -7.11 0.62 9.25
N THR A 84 -7.52 1.82 9.59
CA THR A 84 -6.86 3.07 9.26
C THR A 84 -6.79 3.90 10.53
N THR A 85 -5.59 4.26 10.95
CA THR A 85 -5.39 5.09 12.15
C THR A 85 -4.59 6.32 11.82
N LEU A 86 -4.80 7.38 12.59
CA LEU A 86 -4.09 8.65 12.45
C LEU A 86 -3.45 9.01 13.79
N ALA A 87 -2.15 9.23 13.77
CA ALA A 87 -1.41 9.74 14.91
C ALA A 87 -0.52 10.88 14.42
N ASN A 88 -0.81 12.11 14.89
CA ASN A 88 -0.15 13.31 14.39
C ASN A 88 -0.28 13.40 12.86
N ALA A 89 0.83 13.40 12.12
CA ALA A 89 0.85 13.48 10.67
C ALA A 89 1.11 12.13 9.99
N THR A 90 0.97 11.02 10.71
CA THR A 90 1.16 9.67 10.17
C THR A 90 -0.17 8.91 10.12
N VAL A 91 -0.54 8.46 8.93
CA VAL A 91 -1.66 7.54 8.72
C VAL A 91 -1.10 6.13 8.60
N THR A 92 -1.68 5.20 9.35
CA THR A 92 -1.30 3.78 9.30
C THR A 92 -2.46 2.96 8.74
N TYR A 93 -2.20 2.28 7.64
CA TYR A 93 -3.13 1.35 6.98
C TYR A 93 -2.68 -0.08 7.25
N THR A 94 -3.59 -0.95 7.62
CA THR A 94 -3.31 -2.37 7.83
C THR A 94 -4.24 -3.22 6.97
N ALA A 95 -3.69 -4.23 6.32
CA ALA A 95 -4.45 -5.17 5.50
C ALA A 95 -3.94 -6.60 5.69
N THR A 96 -4.84 -7.56 5.60
CA THR A 96 -4.54 -8.99 5.76
C THR A 96 -4.95 -9.76 4.51
N TYR A 97 -4.02 -10.52 3.96
CA TYR A 97 -4.23 -11.44 2.84
C TYR A 97 -4.21 -12.86 3.41
N GLY A 98 -5.37 -13.43 3.62
CA GLY A 98 -5.51 -14.77 4.20
C GLY A 98 -5.10 -15.89 3.25
N ALA A 99 -5.27 -17.12 3.68
CA ALA A 99 -4.97 -18.30 2.89
C ALA A 99 -5.71 -18.26 1.54
N GLY A 100 -5.00 -18.56 0.47
CA GLY A 100 -5.54 -18.56 -0.89
C GLY A 100 -5.71 -17.18 -1.54
N VAL A 101 -5.47 -16.09 -0.81
CA VAL A 101 -5.61 -14.72 -1.33
C VAL A 101 -4.24 -14.14 -1.62
N GLY A 102 -3.99 -13.75 -2.88
CA GLY A 102 -2.71 -13.21 -3.30
C GLY A 102 -1.57 -14.22 -3.24
N THR A 103 -1.86 -15.49 -3.48
CA THR A 103 -0.86 -16.56 -3.52
C THR A 103 0.08 -16.35 -4.70
N GLY A 104 1.37 -16.49 -4.47
CA GLY A 104 2.38 -16.37 -5.51
C GLY A 104 3.65 -15.67 -5.04
N SER A 105 4.43 -15.25 -6.02
CA SER A 105 5.67 -14.51 -5.82
C SER A 105 5.37 -13.01 -5.94
N LEU A 106 5.15 -12.35 -4.82
CA LEU A 106 4.71 -10.96 -4.78
C LEU A 106 5.88 -10.00 -4.89
N THR A 107 5.76 -9.00 -5.74
CA THR A 107 6.83 -8.03 -6.03
C THR A 107 6.35 -6.57 -6.01
N GLU A 108 5.06 -6.33 -5.82
CA GLU A 108 4.51 -4.98 -5.80
C GLU A 108 3.32 -4.88 -4.85
N ALA A 109 3.05 -3.67 -4.39
CA ALA A 109 1.89 -3.37 -3.57
C ALA A 109 1.45 -1.90 -3.78
N GLY A 110 0.19 -1.61 -3.49
CA GLY A 110 -0.37 -0.26 -3.59
C GLY A 110 -1.58 -0.06 -2.70
N ILE A 111 -1.89 1.20 -2.41
CA ILE A 111 -3.07 1.59 -1.63
C ILE A 111 -4.03 2.34 -2.54
N PHE A 112 -5.32 1.98 -2.46
CA PHE A 112 -6.39 2.48 -3.34
C PHE A 112 -7.60 2.94 -2.54
N ASN A 113 -8.42 3.79 -3.16
CA ASN A 113 -9.67 4.25 -2.56
C ASN A 113 -10.91 3.53 -3.09
N ALA A 114 -10.76 2.38 -3.73
CA ALA A 114 -11.87 1.60 -4.28
C ALA A 114 -11.53 0.12 -4.32
N ALA A 115 -12.55 -0.72 -4.36
CA ALA A 115 -12.41 -2.19 -4.45
C ALA A 115 -11.86 -2.64 -5.82
N SER A 116 -12.05 -1.82 -6.85
CA SER A 116 -11.49 -2.02 -8.19
C SER A 116 -11.25 -0.66 -8.82
N SER A 117 -10.25 -0.56 -9.71
CA SER A 117 -9.84 0.74 -10.28
C SER A 117 -9.54 1.77 -9.19
N GLY A 118 -10.12 2.96 -9.25
CA GLY A 118 -9.97 3.98 -8.23
C GLY A 118 -8.62 4.70 -8.26
N ILE A 119 -8.39 5.53 -7.26
CA ILE A 119 -7.18 6.34 -7.13
C ILE A 119 -6.15 5.60 -6.31
N MET A 120 -4.95 5.43 -6.86
CA MET A 120 -3.80 4.88 -6.14
C MET A 120 -3.06 5.99 -5.40
N LEU A 121 -2.90 5.85 -4.09
CA LEU A 121 -2.16 6.81 -3.27
C LEU A 121 -0.66 6.64 -3.44
N CYS A 122 -0.19 5.42 -3.33
CA CYS A 122 1.22 5.08 -3.37
C CYS A 122 1.43 3.66 -3.91
N ARG A 123 2.64 3.41 -4.39
CA ARG A 123 3.05 2.11 -4.92
C ARG A 123 4.48 1.82 -4.50
N THR A 124 4.78 0.56 -4.32
CA THR A 124 6.14 0.08 -4.11
C THR A 124 6.38 -1.18 -4.91
N ASN A 125 7.65 -1.46 -5.21
CA ASN A 125 8.09 -2.76 -5.68
C ASN A 125 9.27 -3.23 -4.81
N PHE A 126 9.43 -4.53 -4.72
CA PHE A 126 10.40 -5.16 -3.84
C PHE A 126 10.82 -6.51 -4.41
N ASN A 127 11.92 -7.06 -3.89
CA ASN A 127 12.32 -8.42 -4.21
C ASN A 127 11.23 -9.39 -3.76
N ALA A 128 11.03 -10.46 -4.53
CA ALA A 128 9.92 -11.38 -4.34
C ALA A 128 9.71 -11.81 -2.89
N VAL A 129 8.48 -11.68 -2.44
CA VAL A 129 7.98 -12.25 -1.19
C VAL A 129 7.06 -13.40 -1.57
N ASN A 130 7.44 -14.62 -1.20
CA ASN A 130 6.70 -15.80 -1.58
C ASN A 130 5.56 -16.07 -0.60
N LYS A 131 4.34 -16.14 -1.11
CA LYS A 131 3.16 -16.49 -0.33
C LYS A 131 2.60 -17.79 -0.85
N ALA A 132 2.73 -18.86 -0.06
CA ALA A 132 2.12 -20.15 -0.35
C ALA A 132 0.61 -20.10 -0.09
N ALA A 133 -0.12 -21.12 -0.57
CA ALA A 133 -1.59 -21.14 -0.47
C ALA A 133 -2.11 -21.08 0.98
N GLY A 134 -1.40 -21.68 1.92
CA GLY A 134 -1.77 -21.66 3.34
C GLY A 134 -1.22 -20.48 4.14
N ASP A 135 -0.39 -19.65 3.53
CA ASP A 135 0.23 -18.51 4.21
C ASP A 135 -0.72 -17.34 4.37
N THR A 136 -0.48 -16.53 5.39
CA THR A 136 -1.15 -15.25 5.61
C THR A 136 -0.11 -14.15 5.57
N ILE A 137 -0.42 -13.07 4.85
CA ILE A 137 0.39 -11.85 4.85
C ILE A 137 -0.39 -10.75 5.55
N VAL A 138 0.29 -10.05 6.46
CA VAL A 138 -0.20 -8.81 7.06
C VAL A 138 0.74 -7.68 6.64
N ILE A 139 0.18 -6.64 6.03
CA ILE A 139 0.94 -5.44 5.65
C ILE A 139 0.47 -4.28 6.50
N THR A 140 1.45 -3.63 7.17
CA THR A 140 1.26 -2.37 7.88
C THR A 140 1.98 -1.28 7.10
N TRP A 141 1.25 -0.28 6.66
CA TRP A 141 1.75 0.77 5.77
C TRP A 141 1.59 2.14 6.42
N ASN A 142 2.70 2.83 6.65
CA ASN A 142 2.71 4.17 7.24
C ASN A 142 2.91 5.22 6.15
N VAL A 143 2.06 6.23 6.13
CA VAL A 143 2.19 7.39 5.25
C VAL A 143 2.30 8.63 6.14
N THR A 144 3.43 9.30 6.07
CA THR A 144 3.76 10.44 6.92
C THR A 144 3.89 11.71 6.10
N ILE A 145 3.27 12.79 6.59
CA ILE A 145 3.39 14.14 6.04
C ILE A 145 4.34 14.95 6.92
N SER A 146 5.37 15.49 6.31
CA SER A 146 6.39 16.26 7.05
C SER A 146 6.84 17.51 6.31
#